data_7331aabede5283d1a3f1dcda5af6041b
#
_entry.id   7331aabede5283d1a3f1dcda5af6041b
#
_cell.length_a   1.000
_cell.length_b   1.000
_cell.length_c   1.000
_cell.angle_alpha   90.00
_cell.angle_beta   90.00
_cell.angle_gamma   90.00
#
_symmetry.space_group_name_H-M   'P 1'
#
loop_
_entity.id
_entity.type
_entity.pdbx_description
1 polymer ?
#
loop_
_entity_poly.entity_id
_entity_poly.type
_entity_poly.pdbx_seq_one_letter_code
_entity_poly.pdbx_strand_id
1 'polypeptide(L)'
;MEKKTEKVSLFYAALAQGDFETVGTLLSDDLIWHQPGKGALSGIYSGKQNVFAHLGKMAQLSNGTFAIDQVDYVTENGDLVVAAVAFAVSASGYSMEMKGVDLFRFEDGLIKEVWLFSERIDEEDRLWTALAQG
;
A
#
# COMPACT_ATOMS: atom_id res chain seq x y z
N MET A 1 -3.46 -15.47 -19.87
CA MET A 1 -3.34 -14.07 -19.50
C MET A 1 -3.92 -13.87 -18.11
N GLU A 2 -3.15 -13.32 -17.21
CA GLU A 2 -3.61 -13.12 -15.83
C GLU A 2 -4.64 -11.99 -15.77
N LYS A 3 -5.67 -12.19 -14.95
CA LYS A 3 -6.65 -11.15 -14.68
C LYS A 3 -6.02 -10.06 -13.80
N LYS A 4 -6.56 -8.85 -13.91
CA LYS A 4 -6.10 -7.73 -13.07
C LYS A 4 -6.29 -8.05 -11.58
N THR A 5 -7.40 -8.69 -11.22
CA THR A 5 -7.65 -9.09 -9.83
C THR A 5 -6.59 -10.08 -9.33
N GLU A 6 -6.16 -11.00 -10.19
CA GLU A 6 -5.10 -11.94 -9.83
C GLU A 6 -3.77 -11.23 -9.60
N LYS A 7 -3.47 -10.22 -10.43
CA LYS A 7 -2.25 -9.42 -10.26
C LYS A 7 -2.25 -8.65 -8.97
N VAL A 8 -3.38 -8.08 -8.58
CA VAL A 8 -3.49 -7.36 -7.30
C VAL A 8 -3.33 -8.33 -6.13
N SER A 9 -3.92 -9.52 -6.22
CA SER A 9 -3.74 -10.54 -5.18
C SER A 9 -2.27 -10.96 -5.07
N LEU A 10 -1.58 -11.11 -6.20
CA LEU A 10 -0.16 -11.42 -6.20
C LEU A 10 0.66 -10.27 -5.60
N PHE A 11 0.29 -9.04 -5.88
CA PHE A 11 0.94 -7.87 -5.29
C PHE A 11 0.92 -7.95 -3.75
N TYR A 12 -0.23 -8.22 -3.15
CA TYR A 12 -0.32 -8.34 -1.69
C TYR A 12 0.47 -9.54 -1.16
N ALA A 13 0.40 -10.69 -1.85
CA ALA A 13 1.14 -11.87 -1.42
C ALA A 13 2.64 -11.62 -1.45
N ALA A 14 3.13 -10.97 -2.50
CA ALA A 14 4.55 -10.67 -2.63
C ALA A 14 5.01 -9.66 -1.58
N LEU A 15 4.19 -8.62 -1.31
CA LEU A 15 4.51 -7.66 -0.25
C LEU A 15 4.62 -8.36 1.11
N ALA A 16 3.71 -9.27 1.41
CA ALA A 16 3.70 -9.98 2.68
C ALA A 16 4.96 -10.81 2.89
N GLN A 17 5.57 -11.26 1.81
CA GLN A 17 6.79 -12.07 1.86
C GLN A 17 8.06 -11.25 1.69
N GLY A 18 7.94 -9.94 1.49
CA GLY A 18 9.11 -9.11 1.20
C GLY A 18 9.72 -9.36 -0.16
N ASP A 19 8.96 -9.94 -1.07
CA ASP A 19 9.42 -10.27 -2.42
C ASP A 19 9.27 -9.05 -3.33
N PHE A 20 10.17 -8.10 -3.18
CA PHE A 20 10.12 -6.83 -3.93
C PHE A 20 10.44 -7.00 -5.41
N GLU A 21 11.12 -8.09 -5.79
CA GLU A 21 11.34 -8.36 -7.21
C GLU A 21 10.00 -8.63 -7.90
N THR A 22 9.18 -9.51 -7.35
CA THR A 22 7.85 -9.79 -7.89
C THR A 22 6.97 -8.54 -7.87
N VAL A 23 6.96 -7.79 -6.75
CA VAL A 23 6.22 -6.53 -6.67
C VAL A 23 6.62 -5.62 -7.82
N GLY A 24 7.92 -5.48 -8.07
CA GLY A 24 8.43 -4.61 -9.14
C GLY A 24 7.95 -5.00 -10.52
N THR A 25 7.76 -6.30 -10.78
CA THR A 25 7.29 -6.75 -12.10
C THR A 25 5.83 -6.40 -12.36
N LEU A 26 5.06 -6.10 -11.31
CA LEU A 26 3.64 -5.76 -11.41
C LEU A 26 3.40 -4.26 -11.57
N LEU A 27 4.41 -3.44 -11.30
CA LEU A 27 4.28 -1.99 -11.25
C LEU A 27 4.89 -1.34 -12.50
N SER A 28 4.25 -0.27 -12.97
CA SER A 28 4.81 0.56 -14.04
C SER A 28 6.00 1.35 -13.50
N ASP A 29 6.99 1.61 -14.35
CA ASP A 29 8.17 2.41 -13.96
C ASP A 29 7.79 3.83 -13.53
N ASP A 30 6.74 4.38 -14.12
CA ASP A 30 6.24 5.72 -13.80
C ASP A 30 5.00 5.69 -12.91
N LEU A 31 4.91 4.67 -12.06
CA LEU A 31 3.85 4.50 -11.08
C LEU A 31 3.64 5.77 -10.24
N ILE A 32 2.38 6.07 -9.95
CA ILE A 32 2.00 7.15 -9.02
C ILE A 32 1.27 6.53 -7.84
N TRP A 33 1.73 6.85 -6.64
CA TRP A 33 1.20 6.29 -5.40
C TRP A 33 0.70 7.43 -4.52
N HIS A 34 -0.59 7.38 -4.16
CA HIS A 34 -1.22 8.38 -3.29
C HIS A 34 -1.32 7.83 -1.88
N GLN A 35 -0.39 8.24 -1.01
CA GLN A 35 -0.45 7.89 0.39
C GLN A 35 -1.40 8.86 1.08
N PRO A 36 -2.47 8.37 1.74
CA PRO A 36 -3.57 9.23 2.19
C PRO A 36 -3.21 10.06 3.41
N GLY A 37 -4.07 11.03 3.70
CA GLY A 37 -4.01 11.79 4.96
C GLY A 37 -3.15 13.01 4.91
N LYS A 38 -2.79 13.50 6.09
CA LYS A 38 -1.99 14.71 6.31
C LYS A 38 -0.84 14.47 7.27
N GLY A 39 -0.44 13.22 7.45
CA GLY A 39 0.62 12.86 8.37
C GLY A 39 2.01 12.95 7.73
N ALA A 40 3.00 12.49 8.49
CA ALA A 40 4.42 12.59 8.08
C ALA A 40 4.73 11.85 6.78
N LEU A 41 4.02 10.76 6.48
CA LEU A 41 4.28 9.97 5.28
C LEU A 41 3.29 10.22 4.16
N SER A 42 2.30 11.10 4.38
CA SER A 42 1.25 11.37 3.39
C SER A 42 1.82 12.14 2.21
N GLY A 43 1.22 11.94 1.02
CA GLY A 43 1.65 12.66 -0.16
C GLY A 43 1.59 11.80 -1.41
N ILE A 44 2.08 12.37 -2.51
CA ILE A 44 2.11 11.71 -3.81
C ILE A 44 3.55 11.33 -4.12
N TYR A 45 3.76 10.04 -4.36
CA TYR A 45 5.07 9.49 -4.69
C TYR A 45 5.05 9.07 -6.15
N SER A 46 5.96 9.61 -6.96
CA SER A 46 6.02 9.36 -8.39
C SER A 46 7.26 8.56 -8.74
N GLY A 47 7.09 7.53 -9.55
CA GLY A 47 8.16 6.66 -9.99
C GLY A 47 8.34 5.46 -9.08
N LYS A 48 8.64 4.31 -9.70
CA LYS A 48 8.76 3.04 -8.96
C LYS A 48 9.79 3.13 -7.84
N GLN A 49 10.94 3.77 -8.08
CA GLN A 49 11.99 3.86 -7.06
C GLN A 49 11.55 4.68 -5.85
N ASN A 50 10.84 5.79 -6.07
CA ASN A 50 10.33 6.61 -4.98
C ASN A 50 9.26 5.89 -4.18
N VAL A 51 8.42 5.11 -4.86
CA VAL A 51 7.41 4.30 -4.18
C VAL A 51 8.08 3.22 -3.32
N PHE A 52 9.11 2.54 -3.85
CA PHE A 52 9.84 1.54 -3.05
C PHE A 52 10.52 2.19 -1.84
N ALA A 53 11.10 3.37 -2.00
CA ALA A 53 11.70 4.09 -0.88
C ALA A 53 10.66 4.41 0.18
N HIS A 54 9.47 4.83 -0.24
CA HIS A 54 8.36 5.11 0.66
C HIS A 54 7.91 3.86 1.42
N LEU A 55 7.71 2.75 0.71
CA LEU A 55 7.30 1.49 1.33
C LEU A 55 8.38 0.98 2.28
N GLY A 56 9.65 1.13 1.91
CA GLY A 56 10.77 0.76 2.77
C GLY A 56 10.81 1.60 4.04
N LYS A 57 10.49 2.89 3.94
CA LYS A 57 10.44 3.76 5.12
C LYS A 57 9.31 3.34 6.06
N MET A 58 8.15 2.98 5.51
CA MET A 58 7.05 2.47 6.33
C MET A 58 7.47 1.20 7.07
N ALA A 59 8.15 0.30 6.38
CA ALA A 59 8.66 -0.93 6.99
C ALA A 59 9.65 -0.61 8.11
N GLN A 60 10.56 0.32 7.88
CA GLN A 60 11.56 0.72 8.86
C GLN A 60 10.92 1.35 10.10
N LEU A 61 10.03 2.31 9.91
CA LEU A 61 9.40 3.02 11.02
C LEU A 61 8.52 2.10 11.87
N SER A 62 7.90 1.10 11.24
CA SER A 62 7.05 0.15 11.94
C SER A 62 7.82 -1.03 12.51
N ASN A 63 9.13 -1.06 12.36
CA ASN A 63 9.99 -2.20 12.76
C ASN A 63 9.53 -3.50 12.09
N GLY A 64 9.06 -3.39 10.84
CA GLY A 64 8.62 -4.53 10.07
C GLY A 64 7.25 -5.07 10.44
N THR A 65 6.50 -4.37 11.30
CA THR A 65 5.20 -4.86 11.76
C THR A 65 4.04 -4.43 10.87
N PHE A 66 4.22 -3.41 10.02
CA PHE A 66 3.14 -3.01 9.12
C PHE A 66 2.80 -4.17 8.21
N ALA A 67 1.54 -4.56 8.19
CA ALA A 67 1.08 -5.70 7.39
C ALA A 67 -0.35 -5.49 6.92
N ILE A 68 -0.60 -5.94 5.70
CA ILE A 68 -1.96 -6.14 5.21
C ILE A 68 -2.35 -7.54 5.70
N ASP A 69 -3.08 -7.59 6.80
CA ASP A 69 -3.40 -8.86 7.47
C ASP A 69 -4.39 -9.69 6.69
N GLN A 70 -5.29 -9.03 5.96
CA GLN A 70 -6.39 -9.71 5.30
C GLN A 70 -6.81 -8.93 4.06
N VAL A 71 -7.10 -9.66 3.00
CA VAL A 71 -7.74 -9.11 1.81
C VAL A 71 -9.14 -9.70 1.77
N ASP A 72 -10.15 -8.87 2.04
CA ASP A 72 -11.53 -9.34 2.15
C ASP A 72 -12.10 -9.71 0.79
N TYR A 73 -11.89 -8.84 -0.21
CA TYR A 73 -12.28 -9.15 -1.59
C TYR A 73 -11.55 -8.22 -2.55
N VAL A 74 -11.48 -8.65 -3.80
CA VAL A 74 -10.87 -7.88 -4.89
C VAL A 74 -11.85 -7.94 -6.06
N THR A 75 -12.16 -6.80 -6.65
CA THR A 75 -13.08 -6.73 -7.79
C THR A 75 -12.58 -5.73 -8.82
N GLU A 76 -12.99 -5.91 -10.08
CA GLU A 76 -12.49 -5.05 -11.15
C GLU A 76 -13.62 -4.46 -11.98
N ASN A 77 -13.33 -3.29 -12.57
CA ASN A 77 -14.21 -2.63 -13.52
C ASN A 77 -13.33 -1.91 -14.53
N GLY A 78 -13.23 -2.46 -15.75
CA GLY A 78 -12.37 -1.90 -16.79
C GLY A 78 -10.91 -1.90 -16.36
N ASP A 79 -10.29 -0.73 -16.35
CA ASP A 79 -8.89 -0.58 -15.96
C ASP A 79 -8.68 -0.46 -14.46
N LEU A 80 -9.76 -0.49 -13.68
CA LEU A 80 -9.70 -0.24 -12.25
C LEU A 80 -9.93 -1.53 -11.46
N VAL A 81 -9.18 -1.68 -10.37
CA VAL A 81 -9.36 -2.77 -9.42
C VAL A 81 -9.45 -2.17 -8.03
N VAL A 82 -10.43 -2.64 -7.26
CA VAL A 82 -10.61 -2.24 -5.87
C VAL A 82 -10.35 -3.45 -4.99
N ALA A 83 -9.56 -3.25 -3.93
CA ALA A 83 -9.32 -4.28 -2.93
C ALA A 83 -9.75 -3.76 -1.56
N ALA A 84 -10.61 -4.53 -0.88
CA ALA A 84 -10.99 -4.22 0.50
C ALA A 84 -10.07 -5.02 1.41
N VAL A 85 -9.36 -4.34 2.32
CA VAL A 85 -8.30 -4.94 3.12
C VAL A 85 -8.42 -4.57 4.58
N ALA A 86 -7.69 -5.30 5.42
CA ALA A 86 -7.45 -4.93 6.82
C ALA A 86 -5.95 -4.84 7.02
N PHE A 87 -5.50 -3.84 7.75
CA PHE A 87 -4.07 -3.65 7.98
C PHE A 87 -3.79 -3.24 9.41
N ALA A 88 -2.55 -3.47 9.85
CA ALA A 88 -2.15 -3.25 11.23
C ALA A 88 -0.68 -2.84 11.33
N VAL A 89 -0.39 -2.09 12.38
CA VAL A 89 0.97 -1.68 12.74
C VAL A 89 1.09 -1.76 14.26
N SER A 90 2.25 -2.21 14.75
CA SER A 90 2.53 -2.18 16.19
C SER A 90 4.02 -1.93 16.38
N ALA A 91 4.40 -0.74 16.85
CA ALA A 91 5.80 -0.36 17.01
C ALA A 91 5.93 0.73 18.06
N SER A 92 7.00 0.68 18.84
CA SER A 92 7.41 1.75 19.78
C SER A 92 6.29 2.21 20.73
N GLY A 93 5.45 1.27 21.15
CA GLY A 93 4.35 1.58 22.08
C GLY A 93 3.08 2.06 21.39
N TYR A 94 3.09 2.21 20.06
CA TYR A 94 1.92 2.59 19.28
C TYR A 94 1.37 1.38 18.54
N SER A 95 0.06 1.29 18.43
CA SER A 95 -0.56 0.22 17.64
C SER A 95 -1.80 0.74 16.94
N MET A 96 -2.09 0.12 15.79
CA MET A 96 -3.22 0.52 14.97
C MET A 96 -3.69 -0.71 14.18
N GLU A 97 -5.00 -0.84 14.06
CA GLU A 97 -5.62 -1.89 13.26
C GLU A 97 -6.88 -1.31 12.66
N MET A 98 -7.04 -1.43 11.35
CA MET A 98 -8.23 -0.87 10.70
C MET A 98 -8.46 -1.47 9.33
N LYS A 99 -9.61 -1.17 8.77
CA LYS A 99 -9.94 -1.53 7.39
C LYS A 99 -9.59 -0.40 6.45
N GLY A 100 -9.40 -0.75 5.20
CA GLY A 100 -9.14 0.21 4.15
C GLY A 100 -9.57 -0.32 2.80
N VAL A 101 -9.51 0.57 1.81
CA VAL A 101 -9.79 0.22 0.42
C VAL A 101 -8.64 0.76 -0.42
N ASP A 102 -8.11 -0.08 -1.29
CA ASP A 102 -7.06 0.32 -2.22
C ASP A 102 -7.61 0.28 -3.63
N LEU A 103 -7.39 1.35 -4.38
CA LEU A 103 -7.82 1.46 -5.77
C LEU A 103 -6.60 1.44 -6.66
N PHE A 104 -6.57 0.52 -7.62
CA PHE A 104 -5.47 0.36 -8.57
C PHE A 104 -5.96 0.65 -9.97
N ARG A 105 -5.21 1.48 -10.71
CA ARG A 105 -5.48 1.70 -12.13
C ARG A 105 -4.37 1.02 -12.94
N PHE A 106 -4.78 0.22 -13.90
CA PHE A 106 -3.88 -0.51 -14.79
C PHE A 106 -3.73 0.19 -16.13
N GLU A 107 -2.53 0.09 -16.69
CA GLU A 107 -2.24 0.55 -18.04
C GLU A 107 -1.21 -0.41 -18.63
N ASP A 108 -1.48 -0.93 -19.82
CA ASP A 108 -0.61 -1.89 -20.50
C ASP A 108 -0.25 -3.10 -19.64
N GLY A 109 -1.21 -3.56 -18.84
CA GLY A 109 -1.04 -4.75 -18.00
C GLY A 109 -0.28 -4.53 -16.69
N LEU A 110 0.11 -3.29 -16.40
CA LEU A 110 0.86 -2.95 -15.18
C LEU A 110 0.05 -1.99 -14.32
N ILE A 111 0.32 -2.02 -13.01
CA ILE A 111 -0.28 -1.07 -12.07
C ILE A 111 0.37 0.30 -12.30
N LYS A 112 -0.43 1.28 -12.70
CA LYS A 112 0.03 2.60 -13.10
C LYS A 112 -0.20 3.65 -12.02
N GLU A 113 -1.27 3.50 -11.26
CA GLU A 113 -1.62 4.46 -10.22
C GLU A 113 -2.38 3.77 -9.10
N VAL A 114 -2.08 4.15 -7.86
CA VAL A 114 -2.68 3.57 -6.67
C VAL A 114 -3.17 4.66 -5.75
N TRP A 115 -4.41 4.54 -5.29
CA TRP A 115 -5.01 5.40 -4.26
C TRP A 115 -5.39 4.52 -3.07
N LEU A 116 -5.11 5.01 -1.87
CA LEU A 116 -5.41 4.29 -0.65
C LEU A 116 -6.44 5.07 0.17
N PHE A 117 -7.36 4.35 0.78
CA PHE A 117 -8.40 4.93 1.63
C PHE A 117 -8.40 4.19 2.95
N SER A 118 -8.24 4.92 4.05
CA SER A 118 -8.15 4.34 5.38
C SER A 118 -9.42 4.63 6.17
N GLU A 119 -9.88 3.65 6.91
CA GLU A 119 -11.12 3.74 7.67
C GLU A 119 -11.09 4.89 8.69
N ARG A 120 -9.95 5.04 9.38
CA ARG A 120 -9.76 6.11 10.37
C ARG A 120 -8.45 6.84 10.06
N ILE A 121 -8.50 7.71 9.04
CA ILE A 121 -7.29 8.35 8.53
C ILE A 121 -6.61 9.24 9.59
N ASP A 122 -7.37 9.88 10.48
CA ASP A 122 -6.77 10.70 11.52
C ASP A 122 -5.91 9.87 12.48
N GLU A 123 -6.36 8.66 12.80
CA GLU A 123 -5.60 7.75 13.65
C GLU A 123 -4.31 7.30 12.95
N GLU A 124 -4.41 6.97 11.68
CA GLU A 124 -3.24 6.57 10.89
C GLU A 124 -2.23 7.71 10.80
N ASP A 125 -2.69 8.93 10.55
CA ASP A 125 -1.82 10.11 10.49
C ASP A 125 -1.06 10.30 11.79
N ARG A 126 -1.74 10.18 12.92
CA ARG A 126 -1.11 10.33 14.24
C ARG A 126 -0.05 9.27 14.47
N LEU A 127 -0.33 8.03 14.09
CA LEU A 127 0.62 6.93 14.27
C LEU A 127 1.89 7.15 13.44
N TRP A 128 1.75 7.38 12.15
CA TRP A 128 2.93 7.55 11.30
C TRP A 128 3.75 8.78 11.69
N THR A 129 3.08 9.87 12.07
CA THR A 129 3.77 11.07 12.52
C THR A 129 4.54 10.79 13.81
N ALA A 130 3.94 10.06 14.76
CA ALA A 130 4.62 9.69 16.00
C ALA A 130 5.82 8.81 15.74
N LEU A 131 5.68 7.80 14.87
CA LEU A 131 6.80 6.91 14.55
C LEU A 131 7.94 7.64 13.82
N ALA A 132 7.60 8.60 12.98
CA ALA A 132 8.60 9.38 12.26
C ALA A 132 9.40 10.32 13.18
N GLN A 133 8.83 10.73 14.30
CA GLN A 133 9.48 11.61 15.27
C GLN A 133 10.32 10.82 16.28
N GLY A 134 9.98 9.57 16.48
CA GLY A 134 10.64 8.73 17.45
C GLY A 134 11.96 8.23 16.97
#